data_4ce95b227a4a47b023e11793e58dec89
#
_entry.id   4ce95b227a4a47b023e11793e58dec89
#
_cell.length_a   1.000
_cell.length_b   1.000
_cell.length_c   1.000
_cell.angle_alpha   90.00
_cell.angle_beta   90.00
_cell.angle_gamma   90.00
#
_symmetry.space_group_name_H-M   'P 1'
#
loop_
_entity.id
_entity.type
_entity.pdbx_description
1 polymer ?
#
loop_
_entity_poly.entity_id
_entity_poly.type
_entity_poly.pdbx_seq_one_letter_code
_entity_poly.pdbx_strand_id
1 'polypeptide(L)'
;MTPAAVGRFETKRRQFRLDESEALLLESDLRFLPYGSSYYPRELIQLDHPPAGLFARGTDRALAGLLRVPRVTIVGTRKATAYGLRAAEAFAATFASRGVAVMSGMALGIDGRAHRASLDAGGLTVCILGCGADVIYPCCHRALYERIRAQGIILSELPPGTPPARWTFPRRNRLLAALGDALLVIEGSQVSGALQTASWSLELGRPVFVVPGPIGVESHRGCNQLLYDGAGPAVDPCVTVEDFFLQTRIHTSECGRTGCAVGRAGATGDQPGVPGRSAFERPHADSILAALVAGPCSVDGLMEVTGLSARQLNVGLAELEILGLIVRAGPGQFIRAP
;
A
#
# COMPACT_ATOMS: atom_id res chain seq x y z
N MET A 1 28.35 12.89 14.91
CA MET A 1 27.93 13.08 16.32
C MET A 1 28.94 13.99 17.00
N THR A 2 28.48 14.94 17.83
CA THR A 2 29.39 15.78 18.64
C THR A 2 29.98 14.97 19.79
N PRO A 3 31.21 15.28 20.30
CA PRO A 3 31.82 14.58 21.44
C PRO A 3 30.92 14.51 22.68
N ALA A 4 30.17 15.59 22.96
CA ALA A 4 29.19 15.63 24.04
C ALA A 4 28.00 14.68 23.84
N ALA A 5 27.57 14.43 22.59
CA ALA A 5 26.53 13.46 22.27
C ALA A 5 27.03 12.01 22.45
N VAL A 6 28.29 11.74 22.07
CA VAL A 6 28.96 10.44 22.31
C VAL A 6 29.03 10.13 23.79
N GLY A 7 29.54 11.08 24.61
CA GLY A 7 29.65 10.89 26.05
C GLY A 7 28.29 10.63 26.73
N ARG A 8 27.24 11.33 26.33
CA ARG A 8 25.89 11.06 26.85
C ARG A 8 25.36 9.67 26.43
N PHE A 9 25.68 9.24 25.22
CA PHE A 9 25.28 7.90 24.74
C PHE A 9 26.01 6.81 25.55
N GLU A 10 27.30 6.93 25.75
CA GLU A 10 28.11 5.98 26.53
C GLU A 10 27.64 5.89 27.98
N THR A 11 27.33 7.03 28.61
CA THR A 11 26.78 7.06 29.97
C THR A 11 25.45 6.31 30.04
N LYS A 12 24.51 6.58 29.11
CA LYS A 12 23.23 5.88 29.06
C LYS A 12 23.42 4.38 28.79
N ARG A 13 24.34 4.01 27.89
CA ARG A 13 24.66 2.61 27.60
C ARG A 13 25.16 1.84 28.83
N ARG A 14 26.00 2.47 29.64
CA ARG A 14 26.52 1.85 30.90
C ARG A 14 25.43 1.71 31.96
N GLN A 15 24.45 2.59 31.97
CA GLN A 15 23.31 2.57 32.90
C GLN A 15 22.14 1.70 32.41
N PHE A 16 22.20 1.20 31.17
CA PHE A 16 21.14 0.39 30.59
C PHE A 16 21.08 -0.98 31.25
N ARG A 17 19.92 -1.32 31.80
CA ARG A 17 19.61 -2.60 32.44
C ARG A 17 18.71 -3.40 31.52
N LEU A 18 19.25 -4.49 30.99
CA LEU A 18 18.52 -5.35 30.03
C LEU A 18 17.31 -5.99 30.70
N ASP A 19 17.51 -6.54 31.89
CA ASP A 19 16.49 -7.17 32.73
C ASP A 19 15.29 -6.25 33.02
N GLU A 20 15.55 -4.99 33.38
CA GLU A 20 14.51 -3.98 33.60
C GLU A 20 13.78 -3.63 32.30
N SER A 21 14.49 -3.56 31.19
CA SER A 21 13.90 -3.25 29.88
C SER A 21 13.04 -4.41 29.36
N GLU A 22 13.47 -5.64 29.56
CA GLU A 22 12.67 -6.83 29.21
C GLU A 22 11.41 -6.94 30.08
N ALA A 23 11.51 -6.68 31.39
CA ALA A 23 10.36 -6.64 32.28
C ALA A 23 9.34 -5.57 31.83
N LEU A 24 9.80 -4.36 31.48
CA LEU A 24 8.93 -3.28 30.98
C LEU A 24 8.21 -3.68 29.67
N LEU A 25 8.89 -4.38 28.76
CA LEU A 25 8.28 -4.87 27.52
C LEU A 25 7.18 -5.87 27.80
N LEU A 26 7.42 -6.81 28.72
CA LEU A 26 6.43 -7.82 29.12
C LEU A 26 5.22 -7.18 29.81
N GLU A 27 5.44 -6.27 30.76
CA GLU A 27 4.37 -5.54 31.45
C GLU A 27 3.51 -4.70 30.49
N SER A 28 4.15 -4.13 29.46
CA SER A 28 3.49 -3.29 28.45
C SER A 28 2.84 -4.10 27.32
N ASP A 29 2.94 -5.43 27.32
CA ASP A 29 2.49 -6.28 26.21
C ASP A 29 3.12 -5.85 24.88
N LEU A 30 4.44 -5.58 24.90
CA LEU A 30 5.21 -5.13 23.76
C LEU A 30 6.31 -6.14 23.43
N ARG A 31 6.63 -6.20 22.13
CA ARG A 31 7.79 -6.93 21.61
C ARG A 31 8.77 -5.96 20.99
N PHE A 32 10.03 -6.19 21.17
CA PHE A 32 11.07 -5.48 20.45
C PHE A 32 11.54 -6.31 19.26
N LEU A 33 11.51 -5.71 18.08
CA LEU A 33 11.97 -6.29 16.81
C LEU A 33 13.30 -5.64 16.46
N PRO A 34 14.47 -6.20 16.87
CA PRO A 34 15.75 -5.57 16.63
C PRO A 34 16.14 -5.60 15.16
N TYR A 35 16.91 -4.59 14.74
CA TYR A 35 17.51 -4.54 13.41
C TYR A 35 18.24 -5.86 13.09
N GLY A 36 18.00 -6.40 11.90
CA GLY A 36 18.61 -7.65 11.44
C GLY A 36 17.95 -8.93 11.96
N SER A 37 16.93 -8.87 12.82
CA SER A 37 16.15 -10.06 13.19
C SER A 37 15.22 -10.51 12.06
N SER A 38 14.77 -11.78 12.12
CA SER A 38 13.83 -12.35 11.15
C SER A 38 12.46 -11.66 11.13
N TYR A 39 12.10 -10.97 12.20
CA TYR A 39 10.85 -10.21 12.33
C TYR A 39 11.01 -8.73 11.98
N TYR A 40 12.23 -8.26 11.70
CA TYR A 40 12.47 -6.88 11.28
C TYR A 40 12.15 -6.71 9.79
N PRO A 41 11.25 -5.79 9.41
CA PRO A 41 10.91 -5.57 8.00
C PRO A 41 12.14 -5.10 7.21
N ARG A 42 12.49 -5.86 6.18
CA ARG A 42 13.69 -5.62 5.36
C ARG A 42 13.63 -4.30 4.60
N GLU A 43 12.45 -3.83 4.29
CA GLU A 43 12.20 -2.57 3.58
C GLU A 43 12.75 -1.36 4.33
N LEU A 44 12.80 -1.42 5.65
CA LEU A 44 13.36 -0.34 6.48
C LEU A 44 14.88 -0.21 6.37
N ILE A 45 15.57 -1.24 5.88
CA ILE A 45 17.04 -1.22 5.67
C ILE A 45 17.41 -0.24 4.55
N GLN A 46 16.47 0.05 3.63
CA GLN A 46 16.67 0.99 2.52
C GLN A 46 16.68 2.47 2.96
N LEU A 47 16.25 2.75 4.19
CA LEU A 47 16.29 4.12 4.71
C LEU A 47 17.74 4.53 5.04
N ASP A 48 18.09 5.80 4.79
CA ASP A 48 19.40 6.36 5.18
C ASP A 48 19.71 6.18 6.67
N HIS A 49 18.65 6.25 7.48
CA HIS A 49 18.72 6.04 8.92
C HIS A 49 17.69 4.99 9.36
N PRO A 50 17.97 3.69 9.14
CA PRO A 50 17.06 2.64 9.56
C PRO A 50 16.88 2.64 11.09
N PRO A 51 15.66 2.33 11.61
CA PRO A 51 15.46 2.16 13.04
C PRO A 51 16.38 1.05 13.60
N ALA A 52 16.97 1.26 14.77
CA ALA A 52 17.72 0.21 15.48
C ALA A 52 16.80 -0.98 15.86
N GLY A 53 15.51 -0.78 15.89
CA GLY A 53 14.47 -1.77 16.12
C GLY A 53 13.10 -1.11 16.14
N LEU A 54 12.06 -1.93 16.20
CA LEU A 54 10.68 -1.50 16.34
C LEU A 54 10.07 -2.12 17.58
N PHE A 55 9.28 -1.34 18.30
CA PHE A 55 8.37 -1.84 19.33
C PHE A 55 7.04 -2.21 18.65
N ALA A 56 6.61 -3.44 18.85
CA ALA A 56 5.42 -4.00 18.23
C ALA A 56 4.40 -4.43 19.30
N ARG A 57 3.11 -4.15 19.04
CA ARG A 57 1.98 -4.61 19.83
C ARG A 57 0.92 -5.19 18.91
N GLY A 58 0.43 -6.38 19.24
CA GLY A 58 -0.55 -7.08 18.43
C GLY A 58 -0.39 -8.60 18.51
N THR A 59 -1.14 -9.33 17.68
CA THR A 59 -1.12 -10.79 17.70
C THR A 59 0.06 -11.37 16.91
N ASP A 60 0.53 -12.58 17.27
CA ASP A 60 1.57 -13.30 16.52
C ASP A 60 1.17 -13.53 15.06
N ARG A 61 -0.10 -13.86 14.84
CA ARG A 61 -0.65 -14.06 13.50
C ARG A 61 -0.54 -12.80 12.65
N ALA A 62 -0.88 -11.65 13.23
CA ALA A 62 -0.80 -10.38 12.53
C ALA A 62 0.66 -9.99 12.24
N LEU A 63 1.58 -10.20 13.19
CA LEU A 63 3.01 -9.94 13.01
C LEU A 63 3.61 -10.82 11.91
N ALA A 64 3.29 -12.11 11.89
CA ALA A 64 3.71 -13.01 10.80
C ALA A 64 3.09 -12.59 9.45
N GLY A 65 1.85 -12.11 9.45
CA GLY A 65 1.17 -11.58 8.27
C GLY A 65 1.87 -10.35 7.69
N LEU A 66 2.32 -9.42 8.53
CA LEU A 66 3.02 -8.20 8.10
C LEU A 66 4.17 -8.47 7.11
N LEU A 67 4.91 -9.57 7.32
CA LEU A 67 6.08 -9.91 6.51
C LEU A 67 5.75 -10.69 5.23
N ARG A 68 4.49 -11.12 5.05
CA ARG A 68 4.08 -12.03 3.99
C ARG A 68 3.07 -11.46 3.01
N VAL A 69 2.26 -10.48 3.45
CA VAL A 69 1.20 -9.91 2.61
C VAL A 69 1.63 -8.60 1.98
N PRO A 70 1.09 -8.26 0.80
CA PRO A 70 1.25 -6.94 0.20
C PRO A 70 0.71 -5.85 1.14
N ARG A 71 1.27 -4.65 1.05
CA ARG A 71 0.95 -3.53 1.96
C ARG A 71 0.73 -2.24 1.20
N VAL A 72 -0.40 -1.60 1.42
CA VAL A 72 -0.67 -0.25 0.93
C VAL A 72 -0.67 0.74 2.10
N THR A 73 0.08 1.81 1.97
CA THR A 73 0.02 2.92 2.93
C THR A 73 -1.05 3.91 2.48
N ILE A 74 -2.06 4.17 3.32
CA ILE A 74 -3.12 5.14 3.06
C ILE A 74 -2.93 6.32 3.99
N VAL A 75 -2.80 7.52 3.41
CA VAL A 75 -2.60 8.77 4.16
C VAL A 75 -3.50 9.88 3.67
N GLY A 76 -3.67 10.90 4.52
CA GLY A 76 -4.40 12.09 4.12
C GLY A 76 -4.53 13.12 5.24
N THR A 77 -5.40 14.08 5.00
CA THR A 77 -5.64 15.19 5.92
C THR A 77 -6.30 14.72 7.24
N ARG A 78 -5.96 15.40 8.31
CA ARG A 78 -6.60 15.23 9.63
C ARG A 78 -8.00 15.85 9.69
N LYS A 79 -8.29 16.82 8.80
CA LYS A 79 -9.58 17.50 8.65
C LYS A 79 -10.24 17.05 7.35
N ALA A 80 -10.55 15.75 7.28
CA ALA A 80 -11.08 15.14 6.06
C ALA A 80 -12.53 15.60 5.80
N THR A 81 -12.80 15.84 4.51
CA THR A 81 -14.16 16.07 4.02
C THR A 81 -14.98 14.77 4.04
N ALA A 82 -16.30 14.89 3.92
CA ALA A 82 -17.18 13.73 3.78
C ALA A 82 -16.80 12.89 2.53
N TYR A 83 -16.32 13.53 1.45
CA TYR A 83 -15.80 12.88 0.26
C TYR A 83 -14.55 12.08 0.59
N GLY A 84 -13.55 12.71 1.22
CA GLY A 84 -12.30 12.04 1.60
C GLY A 84 -12.53 10.85 2.55
N LEU A 85 -13.44 10.98 3.51
CA LEU A 85 -13.78 9.87 4.41
C LEU A 85 -14.43 8.69 3.68
N ARG A 86 -15.36 8.94 2.73
CA ARG A 86 -15.94 7.87 1.92
C ARG A 86 -14.92 7.22 1.00
N ALA A 87 -14.06 8.01 0.38
CA ALA A 87 -12.98 7.49 -0.45
C ALA A 87 -12.03 6.60 0.37
N ALA A 88 -11.55 7.08 1.53
CA ALA A 88 -10.69 6.30 2.42
C ALA A 88 -11.32 4.96 2.85
N GLU A 89 -12.63 4.96 3.13
CA GLU A 89 -13.38 3.76 3.49
C GLU A 89 -13.45 2.78 2.31
N ALA A 90 -13.86 3.24 1.13
CA ALA A 90 -14.00 2.41 -0.06
C ALA A 90 -12.65 1.78 -0.48
N PHE A 91 -11.60 2.58 -0.56
CA PHE A 91 -10.27 2.09 -0.93
C PHE A 91 -9.72 1.11 0.12
N ALA A 92 -9.77 1.46 1.42
CA ALA A 92 -9.24 0.60 2.45
C ALA A 92 -9.97 -0.74 2.55
N ALA A 93 -11.31 -0.75 2.44
CA ALA A 93 -12.10 -1.97 2.41
C ALA A 93 -11.79 -2.84 1.19
N THR A 94 -11.62 -2.22 0.01
CA THR A 94 -11.30 -2.96 -1.22
C THR A 94 -9.89 -3.57 -1.15
N PHE A 95 -8.86 -2.83 -0.72
CA PHE A 95 -7.52 -3.39 -0.50
C PHE A 95 -7.55 -4.53 0.52
N ALA A 96 -8.23 -4.34 1.65
CA ALA A 96 -8.35 -5.34 2.70
C ALA A 96 -9.03 -6.64 2.20
N SER A 97 -10.12 -6.53 1.43
CA SER A 97 -10.83 -7.69 0.84
C SER A 97 -10.00 -8.46 -0.19
N ARG A 98 -8.98 -7.81 -0.76
CA ARG A 98 -8.03 -8.43 -1.70
C ARG A 98 -6.75 -8.92 -1.00
N GLY A 99 -6.75 -9.01 0.34
CA GLY A 99 -5.62 -9.53 1.13
C GLY A 99 -4.43 -8.57 1.24
N VAL A 100 -4.59 -7.31 0.88
CA VAL A 100 -3.56 -6.28 1.05
C VAL A 100 -3.69 -5.66 2.44
N ALA A 101 -2.62 -5.64 3.22
CA ALA A 101 -2.62 -4.99 4.52
C ALA A 101 -2.67 -3.45 4.35
N VAL A 102 -3.59 -2.82 5.08
CA VAL A 102 -3.72 -1.36 5.08
C VAL A 102 -2.86 -0.77 6.18
N MET A 103 -1.92 0.08 5.81
CA MET A 103 -1.02 0.77 6.73
C MET A 103 -1.40 2.24 6.85
N SER A 104 -1.33 2.78 8.04
CA SER A 104 -1.54 4.21 8.29
C SER A 104 -0.98 4.67 9.63
N GLY A 105 -1.17 5.95 9.96
CA GLY A 105 -0.54 6.60 11.12
C GLY A 105 -1.45 6.90 12.30
N MET A 106 -2.67 6.38 12.37
CA MET A 106 -3.63 6.63 13.45
C MET A 106 -4.05 8.10 13.60
N ALA A 107 -3.70 8.99 12.68
CA ALA A 107 -4.15 10.38 12.77
C ALA A 107 -5.68 10.50 12.66
N LEU A 108 -6.21 11.65 13.08
CA LEU A 108 -7.62 11.99 12.81
C LEU A 108 -7.87 12.00 11.29
N GLY A 109 -9.13 11.87 10.88
CA GLY A 109 -9.53 11.95 9.48
C GLY A 109 -9.24 10.67 8.71
N ILE A 110 -8.45 10.78 7.64
CA ILE A 110 -8.21 9.68 6.67
C ILE A 110 -7.60 8.45 7.33
N ASP A 111 -6.54 8.60 8.11
CA ASP A 111 -5.84 7.47 8.74
C ASP A 111 -6.78 6.61 9.59
N GLY A 112 -7.53 7.25 10.51
CA GLY A 112 -8.47 6.55 11.38
C GLY A 112 -9.62 5.89 10.61
N ARG A 113 -10.07 6.48 9.49
CA ARG A 113 -11.10 5.88 8.63
C ARG A 113 -10.56 4.66 7.90
N ALA A 114 -9.35 4.75 7.35
CA ALA A 114 -8.69 3.65 6.63
C ALA A 114 -8.50 2.42 7.54
N HIS A 115 -8.02 2.63 8.77
CA HIS A 115 -7.88 1.53 9.75
C HIS A 115 -9.22 0.86 10.07
N ARG A 116 -10.29 1.66 10.34
CA ARG A 116 -11.63 1.11 10.63
C ARG A 116 -12.15 0.28 9.46
N ALA A 117 -12.11 0.82 8.25
CA ALA A 117 -12.61 0.15 7.06
C ALA A 117 -11.86 -1.16 6.77
N SER A 118 -10.55 -1.19 6.96
CA SER A 118 -9.76 -2.43 6.84
C SER A 118 -10.20 -3.49 7.85
N LEU A 119 -10.37 -3.10 9.13
CA LEU A 119 -10.84 -4.02 10.17
C LEU A 119 -12.28 -4.49 9.94
N ASP A 120 -13.16 -3.60 9.49
CA ASP A 120 -14.56 -3.94 9.20
C ASP A 120 -14.68 -4.88 8.01
N ALA A 121 -13.74 -4.83 7.06
CA ALA A 121 -13.61 -5.76 5.95
C ALA A 121 -12.87 -7.07 6.32
N GLY A 122 -12.48 -7.26 7.59
CA GLY A 122 -11.76 -8.45 8.06
C GLY A 122 -10.30 -8.54 7.64
N GLY A 123 -9.73 -7.44 7.11
CA GLY A 123 -8.35 -7.38 6.64
C GLY A 123 -7.34 -7.02 7.73
N LEU A 124 -6.06 -7.23 7.40
CA LEU A 124 -4.95 -6.82 8.26
C LEU A 124 -4.75 -5.30 8.17
N THR A 125 -4.63 -4.66 9.33
CA THR A 125 -4.22 -3.27 9.39
C THR A 125 -3.00 -3.08 10.28
N VAL A 126 -2.10 -2.17 9.87
CA VAL A 126 -0.84 -1.88 10.55
C VAL A 126 -0.78 -0.40 10.87
N CYS A 127 -0.78 -0.10 12.15
CA CYS A 127 -0.67 1.26 12.65
C CYS A 127 0.78 1.58 13.00
N ILE A 128 1.33 2.65 12.42
CA ILE A 128 2.67 3.14 12.78
C ILE A 128 2.50 4.41 13.59
N LEU A 129 2.95 4.41 14.84
CA LEU A 129 2.77 5.54 15.75
C LEU A 129 3.97 6.49 15.76
N GLY A 130 3.70 7.77 16.04
CA GLY A 130 4.70 8.79 16.34
C GLY A 130 4.88 9.02 17.85
N CYS A 131 4.55 8.02 18.67
CA CYS A 131 4.73 7.96 20.13
C CYS A 131 5.04 6.51 20.49
N GLY A 132 5.25 6.18 21.76
CA GLY A 132 5.42 4.79 22.18
C GLY A 132 4.27 3.91 21.69
N ALA A 133 4.55 2.65 21.39
CA ALA A 133 3.53 1.72 20.88
C ALA A 133 2.44 1.42 21.91
N ASP A 134 2.69 1.67 23.19
CA ASP A 134 1.77 1.59 24.33
C ASP A 134 0.96 2.88 24.58
N VAL A 135 1.33 3.98 23.91
CA VAL A 135 0.71 5.29 24.10
C VAL A 135 -0.42 5.51 23.11
N ILE A 136 -1.64 5.69 23.61
CA ILE A 136 -2.83 5.94 22.78
C ILE A 136 -2.88 7.41 22.34
N TYR A 137 -2.66 7.64 21.04
CA TYR A 137 -2.75 8.97 20.46
C TYR A 137 -3.32 8.94 19.03
N PRO A 138 -4.33 9.78 18.72
CA PRO A 138 -5.07 10.67 19.62
C PRO A 138 -6.00 9.89 20.60
N CYS A 139 -6.28 10.47 21.75
CA CYS A 139 -7.05 9.78 22.83
C CYS A 139 -8.47 9.38 22.39
N CYS A 140 -9.09 10.12 21.46
CA CYS A 140 -10.40 9.79 20.89
C CYS A 140 -10.38 8.52 20.02
N HIS A 141 -9.22 8.02 19.61
CA HIS A 141 -9.05 6.75 18.89
C HIS A 141 -8.82 5.55 19.82
N ARG A 142 -9.07 5.66 21.14
CA ARG A 142 -8.89 4.55 22.09
C ARG A 142 -9.56 3.26 21.63
N ALA A 143 -10.83 3.30 21.26
CA ALA A 143 -11.56 2.12 20.77
C ALA A 143 -10.94 1.52 19.50
N LEU A 144 -10.48 2.37 18.56
CA LEU A 144 -9.79 1.94 17.35
C LEU A 144 -8.43 1.31 17.68
N TYR A 145 -7.67 1.92 18.59
CA TYR A 145 -6.39 1.39 19.05
C TYR A 145 -6.55 -0.02 19.64
N GLU A 146 -7.52 -0.25 20.50
CA GLU A 146 -7.77 -1.56 21.10
C GLU A 146 -8.21 -2.60 20.04
N ARG A 147 -9.01 -2.18 19.05
CA ARG A 147 -9.37 -3.05 17.93
C ARG A 147 -8.13 -3.44 17.11
N ILE A 148 -7.23 -2.49 16.80
CA ILE A 148 -5.99 -2.79 16.05
C ILE A 148 -5.08 -3.69 16.88
N ARG A 149 -4.96 -3.44 18.19
CA ARG A 149 -4.20 -4.31 19.09
C ARG A 149 -4.69 -5.75 19.05
N ALA A 150 -6.02 -5.95 19.01
CA ALA A 150 -6.64 -7.27 19.03
C ALA A 150 -6.59 -8.02 17.67
N GLN A 151 -6.58 -7.31 16.53
CA GLN A 151 -6.78 -7.88 15.20
C GLN A 151 -5.67 -7.53 14.19
N GLY A 152 -4.86 -6.52 14.49
CA GLY A 152 -3.81 -5.98 13.63
C GLY A 152 -2.48 -5.84 14.34
N ILE A 153 -1.70 -4.83 13.95
CA ILE A 153 -0.40 -4.51 14.53
C ILE A 153 -0.25 -3.02 14.76
N ILE A 154 0.35 -2.69 15.89
CA ILE A 154 0.81 -1.34 16.24
C ILE A 154 2.33 -1.38 16.28
N LEU A 155 2.98 -0.48 15.55
CA LEU A 155 4.43 -0.35 15.47
C LEU A 155 4.88 1.04 15.92
N SER A 156 6.02 1.11 16.57
CA SER A 156 6.72 2.37 16.86
C SER A 156 8.24 2.19 16.88
N GLU A 157 8.95 3.19 16.40
CA GLU A 157 10.41 3.31 16.59
C GLU A 157 10.77 3.84 17.97
N LEU A 158 9.82 4.44 18.67
CA LEU A 158 10.04 5.12 19.94
C LEU A 158 9.85 4.17 21.12
N PRO A 159 10.67 4.31 22.17
CA PRO A 159 10.55 3.49 23.38
C PRO A 159 9.16 3.57 24.03
N PRO A 160 8.78 2.53 24.80
CA PRO A 160 7.53 2.55 25.58
C PRO A 160 7.40 3.81 26.44
N GLY A 161 6.19 4.28 26.63
CA GLY A 161 5.88 5.48 27.41
C GLY A 161 6.27 6.81 26.74
N THR A 162 6.89 6.80 25.55
CA THR A 162 7.29 8.04 24.87
C THR A 162 6.06 8.83 24.43
N PRO A 163 5.86 10.08 24.92
CA PRO A 163 4.70 10.89 24.55
C PRO A 163 4.79 11.40 23.11
N PRO A 164 3.65 11.74 22.48
CA PRO A 164 3.62 12.35 21.16
C PRO A 164 4.23 13.75 21.20
N ALA A 165 5.07 14.07 20.20
CA ALA A 165 5.67 15.38 20.02
C ALA A 165 5.58 15.82 18.55
N ARG A 166 5.59 17.13 18.26
CA ARG A 166 5.41 17.63 16.89
C ARG A 166 6.45 17.07 15.91
N TRP A 167 7.68 16.88 16.34
CA TRP A 167 8.80 16.38 15.54
C TRP A 167 8.75 14.85 15.29
N THR A 168 8.05 14.08 16.13
CA THR A 168 7.99 12.63 15.99
C THR A 168 7.12 12.17 14.80
N PHE A 169 6.12 12.96 14.42
CA PHE A 169 5.23 12.62 13.31
C PHE A 169 5.92 12.68 11.93
N PRO A 170 6.64 13.76 11.58
CA PRO A 170 7.44 13.77 10.35
C PRO A 170 8.47 12.67 10.29
N ARG A 171 9.15 12.40 11.42
CA ARG A 171 10.13 11.32 11.52
C ARG A 171 9.50 9.94 11.28
N ARG A 172 8.30 9.69 11.81
CA ARG A 172 7.56 8.46 11.62
C ARG A 172 7.13 8.26 10.16
N ASN A 173 6.81 9.33 9.42
CA ASN A 173 6.27 9.23 8.06
C ASN A 173 7.22 8.50 7.10
N ARG A 174 8.55 8.55 7.30
CA ARG A 174 9.51 7.75 6.53
C ARG A 174 9.28 6.24 6.68
N LEU A 175 8.80 5.80 7.86
CA LEU A 175 8.49 4.39 8.10
C LEU A 175 7.22 3.98 7.37
N LEU A 176 6.22 4.86 7.29
CA LEU A 176 5.01 4.65 6.50
C LEU A 176 5.34 4.49 5.01
N ALA A 177 6.22 5.36 4.49
CA ALA A 177 6.66 5.31 3.10
C ALA A 177 7.48 4.04 2.80
N ALA A 178 8.39 3.67 3.70
CA ALA A 178 9.29 2.53 3.47
C ALA A 178 8.59 1.17 3.58
N LEU A 179 7.67 1.02 4.54
CA LEU A 179 6.98 -0.24 4.80
C LEU A 179 5.87 -0.55 3.81
N GLY A 180 5.25 0.45 3.19
CA GLY A 180 4.25 0.27 2.14
C GLY A 180 4.89 -0.12 0.81
N ASP A 181 4.29 -1.06 0.10
CA ASP A 181 4.68 -1.39 -1.26
C ASP A 181 4.22 -0.32 -2.25
N ALA A 182 3.16 0.41 -1.91
CA ALA A 182 2.71 1.63 -2.56
C ALA A 182 2.07 2.58 -1.56
N LEU A 183 1.93 3.85 -1.96
CA LEU A 183 1.24 4.88 -1.21
C LEU A 183 -0.06 5.28 -1.91
N LEU A 184 -1.15 5.46 -1.16
CA LEU A 184 -2.39 6.06 -1.60
C LEU A 184 -2.66 7.34 -0.80
N VAL A 185 -2.71 8.48 -1.47
CA VAL A 185 -3.06 9.77 -0.89
C VAL A 185 -4.52 10.09 -1.20
N ILE A 186 -5.35 10.21 -0.17
CA ILE A 186 -6.80 10.44 -0.36
C ILE A 186 -7.13 11.93 -0.46
N GLU A 187 -6.65 12.72 0.48
CA GLU A 187 -6.93 14.15 0.57
C GLU A 187 -5.75 14.86 1.25
N GLY A 188 -5.24 15.93 0.67
CA GLY A 188 -4.10 16.66 1.22
C GLY A 188 -3.90 18.04 0.59
N SER A 189 -3.69 19.07 1.44
CA SER A 189 -3.23 20.37 0.98
C SER A 189 -1.74 20.35 0.63
N GLN A 190 -1.24 21.38 -0.04
CA GLN A 190 0.17 21.49 -0.46
C GLN A 190 1.18 21.36 0.69
N VAL A 191 0.79 21.74 1.91
CA VAL A 191 1.68 21.75 3.09
C VAL A 191 1.33 20.61 4.06
N SER A 192 0.73 19.53 3.58
CA SER A 192 0.28 18.45 4.44
C SER A 192 1.37 17.40 4.70
N GLY A 193 1.32 16.76 5.88
CA GLY A 193 2.19 15.62 6.19
C GLY A 193 1.99 14.42 5.26
N ALA A 194 0.84 14.34 4.57
CA ALA A 194 0.58 13.32 3.56
C ALA A 194 1.49 13.50 2.33
N LEU A 195 1.69 14.75 1.88
CA LEU A 195 2.61 15.05 0.78
C LEU A 195 4.08 14.77 1.15
N GLN A 196 4.46 15.01 2.42
CA GLN A 196 5.78 14.61 2.89
C GLN A 196 5.97 13.09 2.81
N THR A 197 4.93 12.31 3.15
CA THR A 197 4.98 10.85 2.98
C THR A 197 5.08 10.46 1.50
N ALA A 198 4.39 11.20 0.61
CA ALA A 198 4.49 10.98 -0.84
C ALA A 198 5.91 11.24 -1.36
N SER A 199 6.57 12.31 -0.93
CA SER A 199 7.98 12.57 -1.29
C SER A 199 8.90 11.40 -0.86
N TRP A 200 8.79 10.95 0.38
CA TRP A 200 9.53 9.78 0.85
C TRP A 200 9.24 8.51 0.03
N SER A 201 7.98 8.28 -0.36
CA SER A 201 7.60 7.11 -1.17
C SER A 201 8.23 7.16 -2.56
N LEU A 202 8.23 8.33 -3.20
CA LEU A 202 8.86 8.53 -4.51
C LEU A 202 10.39 8.37 -4.46
N GLU A 203 11.06 8.90 -3.42
CA GLU A 203 12.50 8.72 -3.19
C GLU A 203 12.87 7.24 -3.02
N LEU A 204 11.98 6.44 -2.43
CA LEU A 204 12.15 5.00 -2.26
C LEU A 204 11.70 4.18 -3.48
N GLY A 205 11.30 4.84 -4.58
CA GLY A 205 10.82 4.17 -5.80
C GLY A 205 9.48 3.45 -5.61
N ARG A 206 8.65 3.86 -4.64
CA ARG A 206 7.33 3.27 -4.41
C ARG A 206 6.28 3.96 -5.28
N PRO A 207 5.37 3.21 -5.92
CA PRO A 207 4.23 3.79 -6.63
C PRO A 207 3.39 4.69 -5.71
N VAL A 208 2.98 5.85 -6.22
CA VAL A 208 2.11 6.79 -5.52
C VAL A 208 0.81 6.93 -6.29
N PHE A 209 -0.29 6.57 -5.65
CA PHE A 209 -1.64 6.76 -6.16
C PHE A 209 -2.32 7.91 -5.43
N VAL A 210 -3.15 8.65 -6.13
CA VAL A 210 -3.77 9.86 -5.58
C VAL A 210 -5.24 9.93 -5.98
N VAL A 211 -6.11 10.14 -5.01
CA VAL A 211 -7.52 10.39 -5.26
C VAL A 211 -7.71 11.81 -5.79
N PRO A 212 -8.28 11.98 -7.01
CA PRO A 212 -8.56 13.29 -7.56
C PRO A 212 -9.56 14.07 -6.70
N GLY A 213 -9.42 15.38 -6.67
CA GLY A 213 -10.38 16.22 -5.96
C GLY A 213 -10.77 17.46 -6.75
N PRO A 214 -11.80 18.20 -6.29
CA PRO A 214 -12.28 19.37 -6.99
C PRO A 214 -11.23 20.48 -7.07
N ILE A 215 -11.16 21.13 -8.23
CA ILE A 215 -10.27 22.27 -8.48
C ILE A 215 -10.71 23.44 -7.59
N GLY A 216 -9.71 24.17 -7.06
CA GLY A 216 -9.96 25.36 -6.22
C GLY A 216 -10.21 25.04 -4.73
N VAL A 217 -10.32 23.77 -4.35
CA VAL A 217 -10.49 23.35 -2.96
C VAL A 217 -9.11 23.09 -2.34
N GLU A 218 -8.77 23.84 -1.28
CA GLU A 218 -7.44 23.80 -0.64
C GLU A 218 -7.04 22.39 -0.16
N SER A 219 -7.99 21.63 0.39
CA SER A 219 -7.72 20.29 0.90
C SER A 219 -7.36 19.25 -0.18
N HIS A 220 -7.58 19.58 -1.47
CA HIS A 220 -7.26 18.72 -2.61
C HIS A 220 -6.11 19.26 -3.47
N ARG A 221 -5.64 20.49 -3.21
CA ARG A 221 -4.63 21.14 -4.01
C ARG A 221 -3.33 20.34 -4.08
N GLY A 222 -2.90 19.74 -2.97
CA GLY A 222 -1.71 18.89 -2.95
C GLY A 222 -1.91 17.57 -3.71
N CYS A 223 -3.09 16.95 -3.62
CA CYS A 223 -3.44 15.77 -4.39
C CYS A 223 -3.41 16.07 -5.90
N ASN A 224 -4.06 17.14 -6.33
CA ASN A 224 -4.07 17.53 -7.74
C ASN A 224 -2.66 17.91 -8.26
N GLN A 225 -1.81 18.47 -7.42
CA GLN A 225 -0.40 18.72 -7.76
C GLN A 225 0.36 17.41 -7.97
N LEU A 226 0.23 16.44 -7.07
CA LEU A 226 0.86 15.11 -7.24
C LEU A 226 0.41 14.41 -8.53
N LEU A 227 -0.88 14.53 -8.90
CA LEU A 227 -1.39 14.01 -10.17
C LEU A 227 -0.75 14.72 -11.38
N TYR A 228 -0.62 16.04 -11.32
CA TYR A 228 0.06 16.83 -12.36
C TYR A 228 1.54 16.43 -12.48
N ASP A 229 2.19 16.10 -11.36
CA ASP A 229 3.60 15.66 -11.29
C ASP A 229 3.78 14.19 -11.71
N GLY A 230 2.70 13.47 -12.09
CA GLY A 230 2.76 12.13 -12.66
C GLY A 230 2.40 11.00 -11.70
N ALA A 231 1.85 11.28 -10.53
CA ALA A 231 1.31 10.22 -9.66
C ALA A 231 0.11 9.51 -10.33
N GLY A 232 -0.07 8.23 -10.05
CA GLY A 232 -1.16 7.43 -10.60
C GLY A 232 -2.54 7.91 -10.08
N PRO A 233 -3.54 8.17 -10.94
CA PRO A 233 -4.87 8.56 -10.48
C PRO A 233 -5.62 7.36 -9.87
N ALA A 234 -6.08 7.51 -8.63
CA ALA A 234 -6.95 6.55 -7.95
C ALA A 234 -8.41 6.97 -8.16
N VAL A 235 -9.00 6.55 -9.27
CA VAL A 235 -10.36 6.94 -9.67
C VAL A 235 -11.44 5.94 -9.27
N ASP A 236 -11.05 4.68 -9.10
CA ASP A 236 -11.92 3.59 -8.69
C ASP A 236 -11.15 2.61 -7.79
N PRO A 237 -11.71 2.15 -6.66
CA PRO A 237 -11.02 1.25 -5.75
C PRO A 237 -10.59 -0.08 -6.39
N CYS A 238 -11.44 -0.72 -7.20
CA CYS A 238 -11.12 -2.00 -7.83
C CYS A 238 -10.01 -1.84 -8.88
N VAL A 239 -10.10 -0.82 -9.73
CA VAL A 239 -9.08 -0.51 -10.73
C VAL A 239 -7.74 -0.17 -10.05
N THR A 240 -7.76 0.62 -8.98
CA THR A 240 -6.54 1.00 -8.27
C THR A 240 -5.86 -0.19 -7.60
N VAL A 241 -6.62 -1.16 -7.09
CA VAL A 241 -6.05 -2.40 -6.55
C VAL A 241 -5.39 -3.24 -7.65
N GLU A 242 -5.97 -3.32 -8.84
CA GLU A 242 -5.32 -3.98 -10.00
C GLU A 242 -4.02 -3.26 -10.40
N ASP A 243 -4.07 -1.93 -10.50
CA ASP A 243 -2.88 -1.11 -10.80
C ASP A 243 -1.81 -1.25 -9.71
N PHE A 244 -2.19 -1.37 -8.43
CA PHE A 244 -1.28 -1.65 -7.33
C PHE A 244 -0.51 -2.96 -7.56
N PHE A 245 -1.20 -4.06 -7.85
CA PHE A 245 -0.53 -5.35 -8.09
C PHE A 245 0.37 -5.30 -9.33
N LEU A 246 -0.06 -4.63 -10.40
CA LEU A 246 0.74 -4.44 -11.61
C LEU A 246 2.03 -3.67 -11.35
N GLN A 247 1.95 -2.52 -10.66
CA GLN A 247 3.10 -1.65 -10.45
C GLN A 247 4.06 -2.17 -9.38
N THR A 248 3.56 -2.87 -8.36
CA THR A 248 4.41 -3.48 -7.32
C THR A 248 5.02 -4.81 -7.75
N ARG A 249 4.59 -5.39 -8.89
CA ARG A 249 5.00 -6.71 -9.38
C ARG A 249 4.76 -7.84 -8.37
N ILE A 250 3.82 -7.66 -7.47
CA ILE A 250 3.44 -8.66 -6.49
C ILE A 250 2.43 -9.60 -7.15
N HIS A 251 2.81 -10.86 -7.32
CA HIS A 251 1.91 -11.87 -7.88
C HIS A 251 0.94 -12.39 -6.82
N THR A 252 -0.35 -12.40 -7.15
CA THR A 252 -1.44 -12.91 -6.29
C THR A 252 -1.51 -14.44 -6.33
N SER A 253 -0.45 -15.15 -5.97
CA SER A 253 -0.46 -16.62 -6.04
C SER A 253 -1.31 -17.31 -4.96
N GLU A 254 -1.83 -16.59 -3.96
CA GLU A 254 -2.60 -17.19 -2.85
C GLU A 254 -3.73 -16.33 -2.26
N CYS A 255 -4.27 -15.35 -2.94
CA CYS A 255 -5.39 -14.57 -2.39
C CYS A 255 -6.73 -15.08 -2.94
N GLY A 256 -7.54 -15.67 -2.02
CA GLY A 256 -8.83 -16.27 -2.32
C GLY A 256 -9.73 -15.39 -3.20
N ARG A 257 -10.22 -15.98 -4.27
CA ARG A 257 -11.27 -15.43 -5.13
C ARG A 257 -12.58 -15.34 -4.35
N THR A 258 -12.85 -14.20 -3.75
CA THR A 258 -14.21 -13.81 -3.41
C THR A 258 -14.57 -12.64 -4.31
N GLY A 259 -15.40 -12.96 -5.30
CA GLY A 259 -15.75 -12.05 -6.38
C GLY A 259 -16.49 -10.80 -5.91
N CYS A 260 -16.12 -9.67 -6.49
CA CYS A 260 -16.99 -8.50 -6.59
C CYS A 260 -18.07 -8.80 -7.64
N ALA A 261 -19.21 -9.34 -7.21
CA ALA A 261 -20.36 -9.55 -8.07
C ALA A 261 -21.08 -8.23 -8.28
N VAL A 262 -20.78 -7.57 -9.40
CA VAL A 262 -21.73 -6.64 -10.00
C VAL A 262 -22.77 -7.50 -10.73
N GLY A 263 -24.02 -7.46 -10.25
CA GLY A 263 -25.10 -8.27 -10.74
C GLY A 263 -25.32 -8.18 -12.25
N ARG A 264 -25.24 -9.32 -12.93
CA ARG A 264 -25.96 -9.60 -14.17
C ARG A 264 -26.75 -10.88 -13.97
N ALA A 265 -28.03 -10.73 -14.07
CA ALA A 265 -29.00 -11.83 -14.05
C ALA A 265 -28.89 -12.69 -15.32
N GLY A 266 -28.94 -14.00 -15.14
CA GLY A 266 -29.53 -14.97 -16.05
C GLY A 266 -28.61 -15.70 -17.01
N ALA A 267 -28.30 -16.93 -16.75
CA ALA A 267 -28.71 -18.12 -17.51
C ALA A 267 -27.78 -19.33 -17.24
N THR A 268 -28.45 -20.38 -16.88
CA THR A 268 -28.17 -21.78 -16.66
C THR A 268 -27.23 -22.48 -17.65
N GLY A 269 -26.42 -23.43 -17.14
CA GLY A 269 -25.82 -24.49 -17.95
C GLY A 269 -24.65 -25.23 -17.28
N ASP A 270 -24.93 -26.42 -16.90
CA ASP A 270 -24.23 -27.45 -16.14
C ASP A 270 -22.97 -28.08 -16.82
N GLN A 271 -22.01 -28.42 -16.08
CA GLN A 271 -21.25 -29.64 -15.71
C GLN A 271 -19.77 -29.77 -16.15
N PRO A 272 -19.01 -30.67 -15.48
CA PRO A 272 -17.60 -30.46 -15.10
C PRO A 272 -16.58 -31.34 -15.86
N GLY A 273 -15.32 -30.99 -15.82
CA GLY A 273 -14.22 -31.82 -16.38
C GLY A 273 -12.82 -31.39 -16.04
N VAL A 274 -12.25 -32.04 -15.03
CA VAL A 274 -10.87 -32.52 -14.79
C VAL A 274 -9.63 -31.69 -15.21
N PRO A 275 -8.54 -31.66 -14.37
CA PRO A 275 -7.47 -30.65 -14.36
C PRO A 275 -6.27 -31.04 -15.21
N GLY A 276 -5.62 -30.02 -15.76
CA GLY A 276 -4.36 -30.22 -16.45
C GLY A 276 -3.69 -28.92 -16.90
N ARG A 277 -2.58 -28.61 -16.26
CA ARG A 277 -1.51 -27.70 -16.66
C ARG A 277 -1.79 -26.19 -16.73
N SER A 278 -1.15 -25.48 -15.80
CA SER A 278 -0.98 -24.04 -15.76
C SER A 278 -0.55 -23.46 -17.13
N ALA A 279 -1.53 -22.88 -17.85
CA ALA A 279 -1.27 -21.88 -18.85
C ALA A 279 -1.63 -20.55 -18.19
N PHE A 280 -0.70 -19.62 -18.17
CA PHE A 280 -0.95 -18.21 -17.87
C PHE A 280 -2.07 -17.74 -18.82
N GLU A 281 -3.30 -17.63 -18.33
CA GLU A 281 -4.38 -17.00 -19.09
C GLU A 281 -4.00 -15.52 -19.26
N ARG A 282 -3.57 -15.19 -20.46
CA ARG A 282 -3.38 -13.81 -20.92
C ARG A 282 -4.67 -13.44 -21.64
N PRO A 283 -5.62 -12.76 -21.00
CA PRO A 283 -6.99 -12.67 -21.49
C PRO A 283 -7.13 -11.95 -22.84
N HIS A 284 -6.07 -11.26 -23.31
CA HIS A 284 -6.11 -10.49 -24.55
C HIS A 284 -5.05 -10.88 -25.58
N ALA A 285 -4.02 -11.65 -25.20
CA ALA A 285 -2.89 -12.02 -26.06
C ALA A 285 -3.35 -12.86 -27.27
N ASP A 286 -4.18 -13.85 -27.04
CA ASP A 286 -4.67 -14.75 -28.09
C ASP A 286 -5.55 -14.02 -29.11
N SER A 287 -6.40 -13.09 -28.65
CA SER A 287 -7.24 -12.26 -29.53
C SER A 287 -6.42 -11.32 -30.40
N ILE A 288 -5.37 -10.71 -29.83
CA ILE A 288 -4.46 -9.82 -30.56
C ILE A 288 -3.62 -10.62 -31.58
N LEU A 289 -3.06 -11.75 -31.16
CA LEU A 289 -2.27 -12.61 -32.06
C LEU A 289 -3.13 -13.19 -33.20
N ALA A 290 -4.38 -13.55 -32.93
CA ALA A 290 -5.32 -13.99 -33.94
C ALA A 290 -5.63 -12.89 -34.97
N ALA A 291 -5.83 -11.65 -34.51
CA ALA A 291 -6.07 -10.51 -35.39
C ALA A 291 -4.86 -10.17 -36.29
N LEU A 292 -3.63 -10.46 -35.83
CA LEU A 292 -2.38 -10.21 -36.56
C LEU A 292 -1.98 -11.34 -37.54
N VAL A 293 -2.75 -12.44 -37.60
CA VAL A 293 -2.50 -13.54 -38.57
C VAL A 293 -2.71 -13.08 -40.00
N ALA A 294 -3.64 -12.16 -40.24
CA ALA A 294 -3.97 -11.66 -41.57
C ALA A 294 -2.95 -10.64 -42.12
N GLY A 295 -2.00 -10.18 -41.35
CA GLY A 295 -0.97 -9.22 -41.73
C GLY A 295 -0.84 -8.02 -40.77
N PRO A 296 -0.07 -6.99 -41.18
CA PRO A 296 0.11 -5.79 -40.38
C PRO A 296 -1.20 -5.09 -40.09
N CYS A 297 -1.47 -4.75 -38.82
CA CYS A 297 -2.67 -4.09 -38.40
C CYS A 297 -2.35 -2.85 -37.54
N SER A 298 -3.16 -1.79 -37.69
CA SER A 298 -3.04 -0.58 -36.86
C SER A 298 -3.71 -0.79 -35.50
N VAL A 299 -3.38 0.07 -34.53
CA VAL A 299 -4.00 0.04 -33.21
C VAL A 299 -5.54 0.17 -33.32
N ASP A 300 -6.03 1.06 -34.16
CA ASP A 300 -7.47 1.26 -34.37
C ASP A 300 -8.12 0.02 -34.99
N GLY A 301 -7.47 -0.58 -35.99
CA GLY A 301 -7.94 -1.82 -36.63
C GLY A 301 -7.97 -2.99 -35.65
N LEU A 302 -6.97 -3.10 -34.76
CA LEU A 302 -6.95 -4.11 -33.70
C LEU A 302 -8.06 -3.88 -32.68
N MET A 303 -8.38 -2.64 -32.31
CA MET A 303 -9.52 -2.33 -31.44
C MET A 303 -10.85 -2.76 -32.07
N GLU A 304 -11.03 -2.51 -33.36
CA GLU A 304 -12.25 -2.87 -34.08
C GLU A 304 -12.41 -4.41 -34.18
N VAL A 305 -11.36 -5.13 -34.50
CA VAL A 305 -11.41 -6.60 -34.66
C VAL A 305 -11.49 -7.34 -33.33
N THR A 306 -10.78 -6.86 -32.29
CA THR A 306 -10.70 -7.56 -30.98
C THR A 306 -11.79 -7.11 -30.00
N GLY A 307 -12.41 -5.95 -30.22
CA GLY A 307 -13.36 -5.34 -29.28
C GLY A 307 -12.73 -4.85 -27.98
N LEU A 308 -11.38 -4.82 -27.90
CA LEU A 308 -10.63 -4.38 -26.72
C LEU A 308 -10.62 -2.86 -26.64
N SER A 309 -10.68 -2.34 -25.42
CA SER A 309 -10.43 -0.92 -25.17
C SER A 309 -8.98 -0.55 -25.49
N ALA A 310 -8.71 0.71 -25.80
CA ALA A 310 -7.35 1.22 -26.07
C ALA A 310 -6.34 0.85 -24.95
N ARG A 311 -6.76 0.88 -23.69
CA ARG A 311 -5.94 0.50 -22.54
C ARG A 311 -5.59 -0.99 -22.54
N GLN A 312 -6.58 -1.85 -22.74
CA GLN A 312 -6.38 -3.31 -22.79
C GLN A 312 -5.50 -3.72 -23.97
N LEU A 313 -5.71 -3.09 -25.11
CA LEU A 313 -4.93 -3.33 -26.31
C LEU A 313 -3.46 -2.89 -26.12
N ASN A 314 -3.22 -1.70 -25.58
CA ASN A 314 -1.86 -1.21 -25.35
C ASN A 314 -1.08 -2.09 -24.36
N VAL A 315 -1.73 -2.57 -23.30
CA VAL A 315 -1.11 -3.53 -22.36
C VAL A 315 -0.77 -4.84 -23.08
N GLY A 316 -1.72 -5.42 -23.80
CA GLY A 316 -1.50 -6.66 -24.55
C GLY A 316 -0.41 -6.54 -25.62
N LEU A 317 -0.38 -5.43 -26.37
CA LEU A 317 0.67 -5.17 -27.38
C LEU A 317 2.06 -5.02 -26.72
N ALA A 318 2.17 -4.30 -25.59
CA ALA A 318 3.43 -4.16 -24.88
C ALA A 318 3.93 -5.51 -24.34
N GLU A 319 3.06 -6.34 -23.79
CA GLU A 319 3.41 -7.69 -23.34
C GLU A 319 3.89 -8.58 -24.50
N LEU A 320 3.18 -8.58 -25.61
CA LEU A 320 3.53 -9.37 -26.78
C LEU A 320 4.83 -8.89 -27.45
N GLU A 321 5.09 -7.58 -27.45
CA GLU A 321 6.34 -6.99 -27.96
C GLU A 321 7.55 -7.37 -27.07
N ILE A 322 7.39 -7.32 -25.73
CA ILE A 322 8.43 -7.76 -24.76
C ILE A 322 8.74 -9.26 -24.91
N LEU A 323 7.74 -10.06 -25.23
CA LEU A 323 7.90 -11.50 -25.44
C LEU A 323 8.45 -11.84 -26.83
N GLY A 324 8.64 -10.83 -27.69
CA GLY A 324 9.10 -11.04 -29.05
C GLY A 324 8.09 -11.76 -29.96
N LEU A 325 6.81 -11.79 -29.59
CA LEU A 325 5.75 -12.44 -30.38
C LEU A 325 5.15 -11.53 -31.45
N ILE A 326 5.34 -10.21 -31.32
CA ILE A 326 4.97 -9.21 -32.31
C ILE A 326 6.12 -8.20 -32.48
N VAL A 327 6.17 -7.55 -33.64
CA VAL A 327 7.10 -6.46 -33.93
C VAL A 327 6.36 -5.30 -34.60
N ARG A 328 6.92 -4.11 -34.51
CA ARG A 328 6.39 -2.93 -35.20
C ARG A 328 6.75 -2.97 -36.67
N ALA A 329 5.79 -2.96 -37.55
CA ALA A 329 5.94 -2.92 -39.00
C ALA A 329 6.00 -1.50 -39.57
N GLY A 330 5.61 -0.47 -38.75
CA GLY A 330 5.61 0.93 -39.12
C GLY A 330 4.98 1.80 -38.00
N PRO A 331 4.85 3.13 -38.21
CA PRO A 331 4.20 3.99 -37.21
C PRO A 331 2.78 3.52 -36.86
N GLY A 332 2.60 3.04 -35.63
CA GLY A 332 1.31 2.54 -35.12
C GLY A 332 0.83 1.22 -35.74
N GLN A 333 1.66 0.49 -36.47
CA GLN A 333 1.32 -0.82 -37.05
C GLN A 333 2.14 -1.94 -36.41
N PHE A 334 1.46 -3.04 -36.13
CA PHE A 334 2.05 -4.25 -35.54
C PHE A 334 1.85 -5.44 -36.46
N ILE A 335 2.79 -6.36 -36.43
CA ILE A 335 2.75 -7.65 -37.13
C ILE A 335 3.24 -8.74 -36.18
N ARG A 336 2.77 -9.97 -36.42
CA ARG A 336 3.29 -11.14 -35.70
C ARG A 336 4.75 -11.34 -36.03
N ALA A 337 5.57 -11.59 -35.04
CA ALA A 337 6.98 -11.96 -35.29
C ALA A 337 7.08 -13.29 -36.04
N PRO A 338 8.06 -13.43 -36.93
CA PRO A 338 8.24 -14.62 -37.76
C PRO A 338 8.50 -15.90 -36.95
#